data_8fbccd93731725a5448d35a6ea239167
#
_entry.id   8fbccd93731725a5448d35a6ea239167
#
_cell.length_a   1.000
_cell.length_b   1.000
_cell.length_c   1.000
_cell.angle_alpha   90.00
_cell.angle_beta   90.00
_cell.angle_gamma   90.00
#
_symmetry.space_group_name_H-M   'P 1'
#
loop_
_entity.id
_entity.type
_entity.pdbx_description
1 polymer ?
#
loop_
_entity_poly.entity_id
_entity_poly.type
_entity_poly.pdbx_seq_one_letter_code
_entity_poly.pdbx_strand_id
1 'polypeptide(L)'
;SPKNSLNQFQEALLEEALSATWKEYGNENNVDNVQAYLLQIKDQGGQQVDRVAFELGKQLQAFTTNGMYGSYFNGKANISFDNDVIYLELEELKDAPALRSVVMFCVTSRIMKEMYLTRDRKKLCFIDEAWQLLGDDAETAKFIEEGYRRARKYNGIFGIGTQGIDDAFKNEASRAAY
;
A
#
# COMPACT_ATOMS: atom_id res chain seq x y z
N SER A 1 -5.06 16.00 12.52
CA SER A 1 -4.37 14.73 12.80
C SER A 1 -5.19 13.62 12.21
N PRO A 2 -4.64 12.73 11.37
CA PRO A 2 -5.35 11.55 10.92
C PRO A 2 -5.67 10.69 12.15
N LYS A 3 -6.96 10.41 12.35
CA LYS A 3 -7.46 9.66 13.51
C LYS A 3 -7.00 8.20 13.57
N ASN A 4 -6.19 7.73 12.61
CA ASN A 4 -5.81 6.32 12.43
C ASN A 4 -4.31 6.10 12.20
N SER A 5 -3.41 7.02 12.58
CA SER A 5 -1.97 6.77 12.53
C SER A 5 -1.55 5.90 13.72
N LEU A 6 -0.68 4.92 13.46
CA LEU A 6 -0.01 4.17 14.50
C LEU A 6 0.81 5.12 15.39
N ASN A 7 0.89 4.83 16.68
CA ASN A 7 1.85 5.50 17.56
C ASN A 7 3.23 4.82 17.48
N GLN A 8 4.27 5.49 17.97
CA GLN A 8 5.65 4.99 17.90
C GLN A 8 5.83 3.59 18.52
N PHE A 9 5.09 3.28 19.58
CA PHE A 9 5.18 1.96 20.20
C PHE A 9 4.56 0.87 19.32
N GLN A 10 3.43 1.16 18.68
CA GLN A 10 2.78 0.25 17.74
C GLN A 10 3.65 0.02 16.49
N GLU A 11 4.30 1.09 15.99
CA GLU A 11 5.26 0.99 14.88
C GLU A 11 6.43 0.08 15.25
N ALA A 12 7.03 0.27 16.44
CA ALA A 12 8.15 -0.55 16.91
C ALA A 12 7.76 -2.04 17.03
N LEU A 13 6.56 -2.35 17.53
CA LEU A 13 6.08 -3.72 17.62
C LEU A 13 5.88 -4.37 16.24
N LEU A 14 5.38 -3.61 15.29
CA LEU A 14 5.23 -4.10 13.90
C LEU A 14 6.58 -4.29 13.21
N GLU A 15 7.53 -3.38 13.40
CA GLU A 15 8.89 -3.51 12.87
C GLU A 15 9.60 -4.73 13.47
N GLU A 16 9.46 -4.96 14.78
CA GLU A 16 9.97 -6.15 15.43
C GLU A 16 9.37 -7.42 14.82
N ALA A 17 8.05 -7.49 14.72
CA ALA A 17 7.35 -8.64 14.15
C ALA A 17 7.77 -8.91 12.70
N LEU A 18 7.81 -7.87 11.87
CA LEU A 18 8.24 -7.97 10.46
C LEU A 18 9.70 -8.43 10.35
N SER A 19 10.60 -7.87 11.17
CA SER A 19 12.02 -8.24 11.16
C SER A 19 12.25 -9.69 11.60
N ALA A 20 11.57 -10.11 12.67
CA ALA A 20 11.69 -11.46 13.21
C ALA A 20 11.15 -12.50 12.22
N THR A 21 9.95 -12.29 11.69
CA THR A 21 9.32 -13.22 10.75
C THR A 21 10.04 -13.24 9.40
N TRP A 22 10.56 -12.10 8.93
CA TRP A 22 11.39 -12.07 7.73
C TRP A 22 12.68 -12.87 7.89
N LYS A 23 13.32 -12.77 9.04
CA LYS A 23 14.54 -13.53 9.35
C LYS A 23 14.29 -15.04 9.37
N GLU A 24 13.11 -15.46 9.81
CA GLU A 24 12.72 -16.88 9.93
C GLU A 24 12.23 -17.44 8.61
N TYR A 25 11.32 -16.73 7.91
CA TYR A 25 10.60 -17.26 6.74
C TYR A 25 11.09 -16.69 5.40
N GLY A 26 11.84 -15.57 5.40
CA GLY A 26 12.34 -14.94 4.18
C GLY A 26 11.22 -14.62 3.18
N ASN A 27 11.39 -15.11 1.94
CA ASN A 27 10.41 -14.89 0.86
C ASN A 27 9.07 -15.64 1.05
N GLU A 28 9.00 -16.58 1.98
CA GLU A 28 7.76 -17.29 2.33
C GLU A 28 6.99 -16.59 3.46
N ASN A 29 7.52 -15.45 3.95
CA ASN A 29 6.85 -14.67 4.98
C ASN A 29 5.52 -14.11 4.45
N ASN A 30 4.49 -14.15 5.29
CA ASN A 30 3.15 -13.69 4.96
C ASN A 30 2.46 -13.05 6.18
N VAL A 31 1.24 -12.59 6.00
CA VAL A 31 0.47 -11.90 7.05
C VAL A 31 0.17 -12.83 8.23
N ASP A 32 -0.04 -14.13 7.98
CA ASP A 32 -0.30 -15.11 9.04
C ASP A 32 0.89 -15.22 10.01
N ASN A 33 2.12 -15.24 9.48
CA ASN A 33 3.33 -15.31 10.31
C ASN A 33 3.50 -14.07 11.17
N VAL A 34 3.27 -12.88 10.59
CA VAL A 34 3.35 -11.61 11.33
C VAL A 34 2.28 -11.55 12.41
N GLN A 35 1.06 -11.96 12.10
CA GLN A 35 -0.02 -12.03 13.08
C GLN A 35 0.33 -13.00 14.22
N ALA A 36 0.76 -14.22 13.88
CA ALA A 36 1.12 -15.23 14.87
C ALA A 36 2.22 -14.74 15.82
N TYR A 37 3.21 -14.05 15.28
CA TYR A 37 4.28 -13.45 16.08
C TYR A 37 3.73 -12.40 17.06
N LEU A 38 2.94 -11.44 16.59
CA LEU A 38 2.33 -10.40 17.42
C LEU A 38 1.48 -10.97 18.55
N LEU A 39 0.71 -12.03 18.28
CA LEU A 39 -0.13 -12.67 19.28
C LEU A 39 0.65 -13.43 20.37
N GLN A 40 1.97 -13.59 20.21
CA GLN A 40 2.85 -14.28 21.16
C GLN A 40 3.80 -13.35 21.92
N ILE A 41 3.92 -12.07 21.51
CA ILE A 41 4.77 -11.10 22.20
C ILE A 41 4.32 -10.99 23.67
N LYS A 42 5.28 -11.11 24.59
CA LYS A 42 5.03 -11.01 26.02
C LYS A 42 5.21 -9.58 26.50
N ASP A 43 4.48 -9.25 27.54
CA ASP A 43 4.67 -8.00 28.29
C ASP A 43 6.07 -7.93 28.95
N GLN A 44 6.41 -6.79 29.52
CA GLN A 44 7.70 -6.60 30.21
C GLN A 44 7.92 -7.55 31.37
N GLY A 45 6.87 -8.12 31.94
CA GLY A 45 6.95 -9.14 32.97
C GLY A 45 7.16 -10.56 32.44
N GLY A 46 7.03 -10.76 31.12
CA GLY A 46 7.20 -12.04 30.45
C GLY A 46 6.12 -13.09 30.75
N GLN A 47 5.08 -12.72 31.46
CA GLN A 47 4.04 -13.65 31.91
C GLN A 47 2.78 -13.62 31.06
N GLN A 48 2.40 -12.45 30.58
CA GLN A 48 1.18 -12.27 29.77
C GLN A 48 1.51 -11.81 28.36
N VAL A 49 0.57 -11.98 27.44
CA VAL A 49 0.70 -11.42 26.10
C VAL A 49 0.57 -9.90 26.19
N ASP A 50 1.48 -9.19 25.51
CA ASP A 50 1.40 -7.74 25.42
C ASP A 50 0.08 -7.32 24.78
N ARG A 51 -0.66 -6.45 25.47
CA ARG A 51 -1.99 -6.05 25.04
C ARG A 51 -1.98 -5.31 23.70
N VAL A 52 -1.01 -4.43 23.47
CA VAL A 52 -0.94 -3.64 22.23
C VAL A 52 -0.56 -4.53 21.05
N ALA A 53 0.40 -5.44 21.25
CA ALA A 53 0.77 -6.43 20.24
C ALA A 53 -0.43 -7.34 19.89
N PHE A 54 -1.19 -7.77 20.90
CA PHE A 54 -2.40 -8.56 20.70
C PHE A 54 -3.46 -7.79 19.88
N GLU A 55 -3.72 -6.52 20.22
CA GLU A 55 -4.66 -5.67 19.50
C GLU A 55 -4.23 -5.49 18.02
N LEU A 56 -2.93 -5.26 17.75
CA LEU A 56 -2.37 -5.21 16.40
C LEU A 56 -2.55 -6.53 15.63
N GLY A 57 -2.24 -7.66 16.28
CA GLY A 57 -2.46 -8.98 15.70
C GLY A 57 -3.94 -9.23 15.36
N LYS A 58 -4.86 -8.77 16.20
CA LYS A 58 -6.30 -8.84 15.90
C LYS A 58 -6.74 -7.98 14.73
N GLN A 59 -6.14 -6.81 14.54
CA GLN A 59 -6.42 -5.97 13.38
C GLN A 59 -5.97 -6.61 12.07
N LEU A 60 -4.88 -7.39 12.08
CA LEU A 60 -4.43 -8.14 10.91
C LEU A 60 -5.31 -9.33 10.54
N GLN A 61 -6.21 -9.76 11.41
CA GLN A 61 -7.05 -10.95 11.22
C GLN A 61 -7.79 -10.96 9.87
N ALA A 62 -8.28 -9.81 9.42
CA ALA A 62 -9.03 -9.71 8.17
C ALA A 62 -8.18 -10.05 6.92
N PHE A 63 -6.86 -9.91 7.02
CA PHE A 63 -5.90 -10.08 5.93
C PHE A 63 -5.15 -11.42 5.98
N THR A 64 -5.34 -12.22 7.04
CA THR A 64 -4.77 -13.57 7.15
C THR A 64 -5.45 -14.55 6.20
N THR A 65 -4.86 -15.71 5.97
CA THR A 65 -5.40 -16.75 5.07
C THR A 65 -6.87 -17.09 5.34
N ASN A 66 -7.28 -17.09 6.60
CA ASN A 66 -8.66 -17.36 7.01
C ASN A 66 -9.51 -16.09 7.20
N GLY A 67 -8.95 -14.91 6.91
CA GLY A 67 -9.65 -13.64 7.00
C GLY A 67 -10.46 -13.33 5.74
N MET A 68 -11.37 -12.37 5.82
CA MET A 68 -12.26 -12.03 4.70
C MET A 68 -11.50 -11.51 3.45
N TYR A 69 -10.29 -11.00 3.63
CA TYR A 69 -9.43 -10.51 2.54
C TYR A 69 -8.23 -11.43 2.27
N GLY A 70 -8.19 -12.61 2.89
CA GLY A 70 -7.05 -13.52 2.85
C GLY A 70 -6.65 -13.94 1.45
N SER A 71 -7.60 -14.16 0.56
CA SER A 71 -7.34 -14.54 -0.84
C SER A 71 -6.59 -13.46 -1.65
N TYR A 72 -6.61 -12.21 -1.19
CA TYR A 72 -5.90 -11.12 -1.87
C TYR A 72 -4.45 -10.96 -1.41
N PHE A 73 -4.09 -11.44 -0.20
CA PHE A 73 -2.79 -11.17 0.42
C PHE A 73 -1.94 -12.42 0.66
N ASN A 74 -2.54 -13.61 0.65
CA ASN A 74 -1.85 -14.85 0.96
C ASN A 74 -1.82 -15.75 -0.26
N GLY A 75 -0.68 -15.77 -0.93
CA GLY A 75 -0.44 -16.55 -2.13
C GLY A 75 0.73 -15.99 -2.95
N LYS A 76 1.04 -16.67 -4.04
CA LYS A 76 2.05 -16.16 -4.98
C LYS A 76 1.49 -14.96 -5.71
N ALA A 77 2.34 -13.93 -5.90
CA ALA A 77 1.98 -12.77 -6.71
C ALA A 77 1.55 -13.22 -8.12
N ASN A 78 0.38 -12.77 -8.54
CA ASN A 78 -0.20 -13.07 -9.85
C ASN A 78 -0.07 -11.91 -10.84
N ILE A 79 0.51 -10.77 -10.42
CA ILE A 79 0.79 -9.62 -11.26
C ILE A 79 2.29 -9.58 -11.52
N SER A 80 2.68 -9.65 -12.81
CA SER A 80 4.06 -9.42 -13.25
C SER A 80 4.21 -8.01 -13.79
N PHE A 81 5.29 -7.33 -13.39
CA PHE A 81 5.69 -6.02 -13.92
C PHE A 81 6.77 -6.14 -15.01
N ASP A 82 7.00 -7.35 -15.53
CA ASP A 82 8.00 -7.61 -16.56
C ASP A 82 7.49 -7.32 -17.98
N ASN A 83 6.16 -7.12 -18.12
CA ASN A 83 5.54 -6.79 -19.40
C ASN A 83 5.74 -5.33 -19.78
N ASP A 84 5.80 -5.04 -21.08
CA ASP A 84 5.91 -3.68 -21.60
C ASP A 84 4.64 -2.85 -21.36
N VAL A 85 3.49 -3.49 -21.32
CA VAL A 85 2.19 -2.87 -21.00
C VAL A 85 1.51 -3.64 -19.88
N ILE A 86 1.13 -2.90 -18.84
CA ILE A 86 0.41 -3.44 -17.70
C ILE A 86 -0.86 -2.63 -17.53
N TYR A 87 -2.00 -3.30 -17.51
CA TYR A 87 -3.30 -2.72 -17.24
C TYR A 87 -3.84 -3.26 -15.93
N LEU A 88 -4.26 -2.37 -15.03
CA LEU A 88 -4.81 -2.71 -13.74
C LEU A 88 -6.24 -2.19 -13.64
N GLU A 89 -7.20 -3.09 -13.51
CA GLU A 89 -8.60 -2.77 -13.27
C GLU A 89 -8.89 -2.87 -11.77
N LEU A 90 -9.42 -1.79 -11.19
CA LEU A 90 -9.63 -1.67 -9.75
C LEU A 90 -11.10 -1.40 -9.40
N GLU A 91 -12.01 -1.52 -10.37
CA GLU A 91 -13.42 -1.19 -10.18
C GLU A 91 -14.09 -2.06 -9.12
N GLU A 92 -13.74 -3.34 -9.07
CA GLU A 92 -14.28 -4.29 -8.09
C GLU A 92 -13.96 -3.92 -6.62
N LEU A 93 -12.98 -3.04 -6.40
CA LEU A 93 -12.60 -2.60 -5.06
C LEU A 93 -13.46 -1.44 -4.53
N LYS A 94 -14.39 -0.90 -5.32
CA LYS A 94 -15.24 0.24 -4.93
C LYS A 94 -16.05 -0.04 -3.67
N ASP A 95 -16.53 -1.27 -3.51
CA ASP A 95 -17.41 -1.67 -2.41
C ASP A 95 -16.63 -2.14 -1.16
N ALA A 96 -15.29 -2.16 -1.20
CA ALA A 96 -14.45 -2.62 -0.11
C ALA A 96 -13.37 -1.57 0.25
N PRO A 97 -13.71 -0.45 0.91
CA PRO A 97 -12.80 0.68 1.12
C PRO A 97 -11.49 0.30 1.83
N ALA A 98 -11.54 -0.54 2.86
CA ALA A 98 -10.36 -0.99 3.60
C ALA A 98 -9.40 -1.81 2.70
N LEU A 99 -9.95 -2.74 1.91
CA LEU A 99 -9.18 -3.52 0.94
C LEU A 99 -8.60 -2.62 -0.14
N ARG A 100 -9.40 -1.68 -0.67
CA ARG A 100 -8.99 -0.72 -1.68
C ARG A 100 -7.77 0.07 -1.24
N SER A 101 -7.77 0.65 -0.03
CA SER A 101 -6.64 1.44 0.49
C SER A 101 -5.35 0.62 0.54
N VAL A 102 -5.41 -0.62 1.01
CA VAL A 102 -4.22 -1.49 1.09
C VAL A 102 -3.73 -1.89 -0.31
N VAL A 103 -4.63 -2.28 -1.21
CA VAL A 103 -4.27 -2.63 -2.60
C VAL A 103 -3.68 -1.42 -3.31
N MET A 104 -4.29 -0.24 -3.18
CA MET A 104 -3.77 1.00 -3.75
C MET A 104 -2.37 1.32 -3.23
N PHE A 105 -2.13 1.19 -1.94
CA PHE A 105 -0.79 1.37 -1.36
C PHE A 105 0.23 0.40 -1.97
N CYS A 106 -0.10 -0.88 -2.09
CA CYS A 106 0.79 -1.88 -2.68
C CYS A 106 1.09 -1.58 -4.16
N VAL A 107 0.05 -1.28 -4.94
CA VAL A 107 0.17 -0.99 -6.38
C VAL A 107 0.97 0.28 -6.61
N THR A 108 0.64 1.38 -5.93
CA THR A 108 1.35 2.66 -6.07
C THR A 108 2.80 2.57 -5.65
N SER A 109 3.09 1.87 -4.53
CA SER A 109 4.45 1.61 -4.07
C SER A 109 5.26 0.82 -5.11
N ARG A 110 4.65 -0.19 -5.73
CA ARG A 110 5.29 -0.98 -6.80
C ARG A 110 5.54 -0.14 -8.05
N ILE A 111 4.55 0.63 -8.50
CA ILE A 111 4.71 1.54 -9.65
C ILE A 111 5.84 2.53 -9.41
N MET A 112 5.89 3.16 -8.23
CA MET A 112 6.96 4.10 -7.87
C MET A 112 8.34 3.44 -7.90
N LYS A 113 8.45 2.24 -7.36
CA LYS A 113 9.69 1.47 -7.41
C LYS A 113 10.12 1.22 -8.86
N GLU A 114 9.24 0.72 -9.72
CA GLU A 114 9.54 0.45 -11.13
C GLU A 114 9.84 1.73 -11.92
N MET A 115 9.10 2.81 -11.66
CA MET A 115 9.32 4.10 -12.32
C MET A 115 10.71 4.68 -12.01
N TYR A 116 11.22 4.48 -10.78
CA TYR A 116 12.47 5.12 -10.31
C TYR A 116 13.67 4.19 -10.24
N LEU A 117 13.50 2.90 -10.52
CA LEU A 117 14.57 1.92 -10.42
C LEU A 117 15.68 2.16 -11.47
N THR A 118 15.29 2.43 -12.71
CA THR A 118 16.21 2.59 -13.83
C THR A 118 15.89 3.83 -14.68
N ARG A 119 16.83 4.25 -15.53
CA ARG A 119 16.65 5.34 -16.51
C ARG A 119 16.90 4.88 -17.95
N ASP A 120 17.08 3.62 -18.16
CA ASP A 120 17.50 2.98 -19.40
C ASP A 120 16.37 2.93 -20.45
N ARG A 121 15.11 2.96 -20.02
CA ARG A 121 13.94 2.97 -20.92
C ARG A 121 12.95 4.06 -20.57
N LYS A 122 12.14 4.46 -21.54
CA LYS A 122 11.00 5.35 -21.33
C LYS A 122 9.89 4.59 -20.63
N LYS A 123 9.20 5.27 -19.72
CA LYS A 123 8.12 4.70 -18.92
C LYS A 123 6.92 5.64 -18.93
N LEU A 124 5.73 5.07 -18.96
CA LEU A 124 4.48 5.81 -18.88
C LEU A 124 3.64 5.22 -17.75
N CYS A 125 3.19 6.05 -16.83
CA CYS A 125 2.12 5.72 -15.91
C CYS A 125 0.93 6.62 -16.24
N PHE A 126 -0.21 6.02 -16.57
CA PHE A 126 -1.44 6.74 -16.85
C PHE A 126 -2.54 6.23 -15.90
N ILE A 127 -3.23 7.13 -15.24
CA ILE A 127 -4.32 6.82 -14.31
C ILE A 127 -5.58 7.46 -14.87
N ASP A 128 -6.51 6.62 -15.27
CA ASP A 128 -7.83 7.08 -15.67
C ASP A 128 -8.72 7.29 -14.44
N GLU A 129 -9.61 8.26 -14.51
CA GLU A 129 -10.52 8.63 -13.42
C GLU A 129 -9.78 8.86 -12.08
N ALA A 130 -8.59 9.46 -12.13
CA ALA A 130 -7.72 9.65 -10.97
C ALA A 130 -8.41 10.32 -9.78
N TRP A 131 -9.40 11.17 -10.02
CA TRP A 131 -10.21 11.82 -8.98
C TRP A 131 -10.95 10.83 -8.08
N GLN A 132 -11.36 9.67 -8.60
CA GLN A 132 -12.00 8.62 -7.80
C GLN A 132 -11.02 7.98 -6.82
N LEU A 133 -9.73 7.97 -7.18
CA LEU A 133 -8.65 7.43 -6.35
C LEU A 133 -8.12 8.48 -5.36
N LEU A 134 -8.21 9.76 -5.71
CA LEU A 134 -7.74 10.88 -4.90
C LEU A 134 -8.60 11.17 -3.67
N GLY A 135 -9.79 10.59 -3.57
CA GLY A 135 -10.76 10.78 -2.49
C GLY A 135 -10.15 11.24 -1.15
N ASP A 136 -10.30 10.48 -0.09
CA ASP A 136 -9.78 10.83 1.25
C ASP A 136 -8.41 10.21 1.56
N ASP A 137 -7.74 9.56 0.58
CA ASP A 137 -6.48 8.87 0.78
C ASP A 137 -5.26 9.75 0.49
N ALA A 138 -4.64 10.26 1.56
CA ALA A 138 -3.47 11.12 1.49
C ALA A 138 -2.25 10.46 0.80
N GLU A 139 -2.10 9.13 0.89
CA GLU A 139 -0.98 8.41 0.27
C GLU A 139 -1.14 8.34 -1.25
N THR A 140 -2.36 8.13 -1.74
CA THR A 140 -2.64 8.17 -3.18
C THR A 140 -2.44 9.58 -3.75
N ALA A 141 -2.85 10.61 -3.01
CA ALA A 141 -2.60 12.00 -3.40
C ALA A 141 -1.10 12.31 -3.52
N LYS A 142 -0.33 11.88 -2.52
CA LYS A 142 1.14 12.01 -2.50
C LYS A 142 1.79 11.24 -3.67
N PHE A 143 1.32 10.04 -3.98
CA PHE A 143 1.79 9.27 -5.12
C PHE A 143 1.64 10.03 -6.43
N ILE A 144 0.49 10.66 -6.67
CA ILE A 144 0.24 11.44 -7.89
C ILE A 144 1.16 12.67 -7.93
N GLU A 145 1.25 13.43 -6.85
CA GLU A 145 2.13 14.60 -6.75
C GLU A 145 3.60 14.23 -7.03
N GLU A 146 4.11 13.19 -6.36
CA GLU A 146 5.48 12.71 -6.58
C GLU A 146 5.69 12.18 -8.00
N GLY A 147 4.69 11.51 -8.57
CA GLY A 147 4.70 11.02 -9.94
C GLY A 147 5.00 12.15 -10.93
N TYR A 148 4.23 13.25 -10.86
CA TYR A 148 4.46 14.43 -11.69
C TYR A 148 5.81 15.07 -11.47
N ARG A 149 6.21 15.29 -10.22
CA ARG A 149 7.48 15.96 -9.87
C ARG A 149 8.70 15.18 -10.31
N ARG A 150 8.67 13.86 -10.25
CA ARG A 150 9.88 13.02 -10.35
C ARG A 150 9.97 12.24 -11.66
N ALA A 151 8.86 11.94 -12.34
CA ALA A 151 8.84 11.07 -13.52
C ALA A 151 9.88 11.51 -14.59
N ARG A 152 9.91 12.79 -14.91
CA ARG A 152 10.85 13.33 -15.93
C ARG A 152 12.31 12.99 -15.64
N LYS A 153 12.73 13.01 -14.37
CA LYS A 153 14.11 12.71 -13.97
C LYS A 153 14.52 11.27 -14.30
N TYR A 154 13.54 10.37 -14.44
CA TYR A 154 13.74 8.93 -14.65
C TYR A 154 13.24 8.45 -16.02
N ASN A 155 13.23 9.33 -17.03
CA ASN A 155 12.68 9.05 -18.35
C ASN A 155 11.22 8.60 -18.32
N GLY A 156 10.46 9.06 -17.33
CA GLY A 156 9.07 8.73 -17.13
C GLY A 156 8.14 9.85 -17.58
N ILE A 157 6.93 9.46 -17.99
CA ILE A 157 5.78 10.32 -18.18
C ILE A 157 4.73 9.88 -17.18
N PHE A 158 4.12 10.84 -16.50
CA PHE A 158 3.00 10.60 -15.61
C PHE A 158 1.79 11.38 -16.14
N GLY A 159 0.67 10.72 -16.30
CA GLY A 159 -0.55 11.32 -16.80
C GLY A 159 -1.77 10.87 -16.01
N ILE A 160 -2.77 11.74 -15.93
CA ILE A 160 -4.08 11.42 -15.38
C ILE A 160 -5.16 11.74 -16.40
N GLY A 161 -6.21 10.91 -16.42
CA GLY A 161 -7.45 11.17 -17.13
C GLY A 161 -8.52 11.68 -16.17
N THR A 162 -9.39 12.58 -16.66
CA THR A 162 -10.56 13.04 -15.91
C THR A 162 -11.68 13.42 -16.89
N GLN A 163 -12.92 13.25 -16.47
CA GLN A 163 -14.08 13.60 -17.31
C GLN A 163 -14.37 15.10 -17.33
N GLY A 164 -13.85 15.86 -16.37
CA GLY A 164 -14.08 17.30 -16.29
C GLY A 164 -12.91 18.07 -15.68
N ILE A 165 -12.67 19.25 -16.21
CA ILE A 165 -11.64 20.17 -15.69
C ILE A 165 -11.87 20.51 -14.22
N ASP A 166 -13.11 20.62 -13.79
CA ASP A 166 -13.47 20.92 -12.40
C ASP A 166 -13.00 19.83 -11.44
N ASP A 167 -12.94 18.57 -11.88
CA ASP A 167 -12.46 17.45 -11.08
C ASP A 167 -10.95 17.57 -10.80
N ALA A 168 -10.20 18.12 -11.75
CA ALA A 168 -8.78 18.39 -11.61
C ALA A 168 -8.45 19.42 -10.52
N PHE A 169 -9.40 20.26 -10.14
CA PHE A 169 -9.20 21.33 -9.16
C PHE A 169 -9.87 21.10 -7.81
N LYS A 170 -10.51 19.94 -7.59
CA LYS A 170 -11.25 19.65 -6.35
C LYS A 170 -10.37 19.51 -5.12
N ASN A 171 -9.10 19.16 -5.28
CA ASN A 171 -8.17 19.02 -4.15
C ASN A 171 -6.77 19.59 -4.47
N GLU A 172 -5.94 19.76 -3.42
CA GLU A 172 -4.60 20.35 -3.56
C GLU A 172 -3.65 19.46 -4.39
N ALA A 173 -3.77 18.13 -4.28
CA ALA A 173 -2.93 17.22 -5.04
C ALA A 173 -3.21 17.30 -6.56
N SER A 174 -4.47 17.44 -6.94
CA SER A 174 -4.84 17.69 -8.34
C SER A 174 -4.30 19.02 -8.85
N ARG A 175 -4.37 20.09 -8.03
CA ARG A 175 -3.83 21.43 -8.40
C ARG A 175 -2.32 21.42 -8.58
N ALA A 176 -1.59 20.59 -7.85
CA ALA A 176 -0.13 20.48 -7.96
C ALA A 176 0.31 19.72 -9.23
N ALA A 177 -0.60 19.02 -9.91
CA ALA A 177 -0.36 18.26 -11.12
C ALA A 177 -0.50 19.08 -12.41
N TYR A 178 -1.12 20.26 -12.34
CA TYR A 178 -1.34 21.22 -13.42
C TYR A 178 -0.52 22.48 -13.22
#